data_76409051df49253932d5a95fedc0e75b
#
_entry.id   76409051df49253932d5a95fedc0e75b
#
_cell.length_a   1.000
_cell.length_b   1.000
_cell.length_c   1.000
_cell.angle_alpha   90.00
_cell.angle_beta   90.00
_cell.angle_gamma   90.00
#
_symmetry.space_group_name_H-M   'P 1'
#
loop_
_entity.id
_entity.type
_entity.pdbx_description
1 polymer ?
#
loop_
_entity_poly.entity_id
_entity_poly.type
_entity_poly.pdbx_seq_one_letter_code
_entity_poly.pdbx_strand_id
1 'polypeptide(L)'
;MTVAPKYLTGDSQAIRSFIDRFDEEVFSSSYSAAIYISRILDLPPNKRKVFVLGETGIEQELKAENIPFIGATDPFYRRDITPEDYSRITAGDPSLLDPEVGAVLVGLDFHINYLKISLAYHYIRRGALFLATNIDSTLPNAGSLFPGAGTISVPLTHMLGGAKPLSLGKPSLEMMVAIEGKFKFDRHRACMVGDRLDTDIRFGIEGGLGGTLGVLTGVCSRDDFEAATLPPMVYVDTLSDLLEGA
;
A
#
# COMPACT_ATOMS: atom_id res chain seq x y z
N MET A 1 4.50 7.93 -5.70
CA MET A 1 4.40 9.38 -5.44
C MET A 1 3.02 9.65 -4.87
N THR A 2 2.88 9.89 -3.56
CA THR A 2 1.62 10.38 -3.01
C THR A 2 1.64 11.88 -3.20
N VAL A 3 0.99 12.37 -4.25
CA VAL A 3 0.82 13.82 -4.44
C VAL A 3 -0.18 14.27 -3.38
N ALA A 4 0.26 15.11 -2.45
CA ALA A 4 -0.62 15.62 -1.40
C ALA A 4 -1.83 16.34 -2.03
N PRO A 5 -3.07 15.99 -1.66
CA PRO A 5 -4.28 16.56 -2.28
C PRO A 5 -4.40 18.09 -2.19
N LYS A 6 -3.66 18.74 -1.29
CA LYS A 6 -3.72 20.18 -1.05
C LYS A 6 -3.41 21.07 -2.27
N TYR A 7 -2.63 20.58 -3.21
CA TYR A 7 -2.23 21.35 -4.40
C TYR A 7 -2.99 20.97 -5.67
N LEU A 8 -3.89 19.99 -5.57
CA LEU A 8 -4.69 19.50 -6.67
C LEU A 8 -6.06 20.17 -6.80
N THR A 9 -6.35 21.20 -6.02
CA THR A 9 -7.68 21.85 -5.98
C THR A 9 -7.93 22.87 -7.09
N GLY A 10 -7.03 23.05 -8.04
CA GLY A 10 -7.16 24.13 -9.01
C GLY A 10 -7.50 23.69 -10.44
N ASP A 11 -6.97 22.60 -10.94
CA ASP A 11 -7.15 22.24 -12.35
C ASP A 11 -6.96 20.72 -12.57
N SER A 12 -8.08 20.03 -12.71
CA SER A 12 -8.08 18.59 -13.00
C SER A 12 -7.40 18.25 -14.34
N GLN A 13 -7.29 19.22 -15.25
CA GLN A 13 -6.65 19.05 -16.55
C GLN A 13 -5.12 19.17 -16.40
N ALA A 14 -4.63 20.09 -15.58
CA ALA A 14 -3.20 20.21 -15.27
C ALA A 14 -2.66 18.95 -14.56
N ILE A 15 -3.46 18.39 -13.64
CA ILE A 15 -3.12 17.13 -12.95
C ILE A 15 -3.06 15.97 -13.93
N ARG A 16 -4.06 15.82 -14.80
CA ARG A 16 -4.07 14.77 -15.83
C ARG A 16 -2.88 14.92 -16.76
N SER A 17 -2.62 16.13 -17.25
CA SER A 17 -1.45 16.41 -18.10
C SER A 17 -0.12 16.12 -17.39
N PHE A 18 -0.02 16.33 -16.07
CA PHE A 18 1.15 15.95 -15.28
C PHE A 18 1.28 14.42 -15.18
N ILE A 19 0.18 13.74 -14.85
CA ILE A 19 0.16 12.27 -14.74
C ILE A 19 0.49 11.65 -16.10
N ASP A 20 -0.13 12.12 -17.20
CA ASP A 20 0.10 11.63 -18.57
C ASP A 20 1.56 11.76 -19.01
N ARG A 21 2.30 12.76 -18.50
CA ARG A 21 3.74 12.95 -18.78
C ARG A 21 4.63 11.95 -18.07
N PHE A 22 4.20 11.50 -16.88
CA PHE A 22 4.99 10.66 -15.98
C PHE A 22 4.33 9.31 -15.73
N ASP A 23 3.38 8.89 -16.59
CA ASP A 23 2.61 7.66 -16.39
C ASP A 23 3.52 6.44 -16.17
N GLU A 24 4.60 6.33 -16.92
CA GLU A 24 5.58 5.27 -16.76
C GLU A 24 6.43 5.40 -15.47
N GLU A 25 6.48 6.59 -14.88
CA GLU A 25 7.24 6.90 -13.66
C GLU A 25 6.38 6.82 -12.39
N VAL A 26 5.06 6.69 -12.53
CA VAL A 26 4.15 6.46 -11.39
C VAL A 26 4.31 5.04 -10.88
N PHE A 27 4.67 4.91 -9.61
CA PHE A 27 4.87 3.63 -8.94
C PHE A 27 4.04 3.59 -7.67
N SER A 28 2.81 3.09 -7.76
CA SER A 28 1.89 2.98 -6.63
C SER A 28 2.24 1.77 -5.75
N SER A 29 1.77 1.78 -4.50
CA SER A 29 1.88 0.61 -3.62
C SER A 29 1.05 -0.59 -4.12
N SER A 30 -0.04 -0.34 -4.85
CA SER A 30 -0.84 -1.39 -5.51
C SER A 30 -0.07 -2.03 -6.66
N TYR A 31 0.61 -1.21 -7.48
CA TYR A 31 1.50 -1.71 -8.53
C TYR A 31 2.66 -2.52 -7.96
N SER A 32 3.33 -2.00 -6.91
CA SER A 32 4.37 -2.73 -6.19
C SER A 32 3.89 -4.11 -5.72
N ALA A 33 2.68 -4.17 -5.16
CA ALA A 33 2.08 -5.43 -4.69
C ALA A 33 1.84 -6.42 -5.85
N ALA A 34 1.30 -5.95 -6.98
CA ALA A 34 1.08 -6.80 -8.15
C ALA A 34 2.40 -7.35 -8.71
N ILE A 35 3.43 -6.50 -8.85
CA ILE A 35 4.78 -6.93 -9.29
C ILE A 35 5.39 -7.94 -8.33
N TYR A 36 5.30 -7.70 -7.01
CA TYR A 36 5.80 -8.63 -6.01
C TYR A 36 5.14 -10.00 -6.12
N ILE A 37 3.79 -10.02 -6.20
CA ILE A 37 3.02 -11.28 -6.27
C ILE A 37 3.31 -12.03 -7.58
N SER A 38 3.44 -11.32 -8.73
CA SER A 38 3.62 -11.96 -10.04
C SER A 38 5.04 -12.44 -10.30
N ARG A 39 6.07 -11.73 -9.77
CA ARG A 39 7.46 -11.93 -10.20
C ARG A 39 8.40 -12.37 -9.10
N ILE A 40 8.06 -12.12 -7.84
CA ILE A 40 8.96 -12.42 -6.71
C ILE A 40 8.37 -13.54 -5.85
N LEU A 41 7.04 -13.51 -5.65
CA LEU A 41 6.36 -14.48 -4.80
C LEU A 41 6.13 -15.80 -5.56
N ASP A 42 6.76 -16.87 -5.10
CA ASP A 42 6.55 -18.20 -5.66
C ASP A 42 5.41 -18.93 -4.94
N LEU A 43 4.18 -18.59 -5.32
CA LEU A 43 3.01 -19.31 -4.82
C LEU A 43 2.86 -20.68 -5.48
N PRO A 44 2.48 -21.73 -4.71
CA PRO A 44 2.22 -23.06 -5.27
C PRO A 44 1.20 -22.98 -6.43
N PRO A 45 1.32 -23.82 -7.47
CA PRO A 45 0.45 -23.77 -8.65
C PRO A 45 -1.06 -23.86 -8.33
N ASN A 46 -1.42 -24.52 -7.25
CA ASN A 46 -2.80 -24.70 -6.77
C ASN A 46 -3.23 -23.63 -5.75
N LYS A 47 -2.40 -22.60 -5.49
CA LYS A 47 -2.68 -21.51 -4.52
C LYS A 47 -2.30 -20.14 -5.07
N ARG A 48 -2.59 -19.88 -6.32
CA ARG A 48 -2.21 -18.62 -6.99
C ARG A 48 -3.23 -17.49 -6.92
N LYS A 49 -4.38 -17.75 -6.30
CA LYS A 49 -5.44 -16.74 -6.15
C LYS A 49 -5.19 -15.83 -4.95
N VAL A 50 -5.52 -14.57 -5.09
CA VAL A 50 -5.38 -13.56 -4.05
C VAL A 50 -6.76 -13.18 -3.51
N PHE A 51 -6.95 -13.21 -2.18
CA PHE A 51 -8.11 -12.59 -1.55
C PHE A 51 -7.80 -11.14 -1.22
N VAL A 52 -8.60 -10.21 -1.73
CA VAL A 52 -8.32 -8.77 -1.66
C VAL A 52 -9.29 -8.06 -0.72
N LEU A 53 -8.76 -7.34 0.26
CA LEU A 53 -9.45 -6.28 0.99
C LEU A 53 -8.97 -4.96 0.39
N GLY A 54 -9.80 -4.35 -0.48
CA GLY A 54 -9.36 -3.16 -1.20
C GLY A 54 -10.34 -2.70 -2.27
N GLU A 55 -9.94 -1.66 -2.98
CA GLU A 55 -10.73 -0.99 -4.01
C GLU A 55 -10.21 -1.28 -5.43
N THR A 56 -10.91 -0.72 -6.44
CA THR A 56 -10.69 -0.93 -7.89
C THR A 56 -9.23 -0.75 -8.33
N GLY A 57 -8.46 0.17 -7.70
CA GLY A 57 -7.06 0.38 -8.06
C GLY A 57 -6.20 -0.88 -7.88
N ILE A 58 -6.44 -1.65 -6.82
CA ILE A 58 -5.74 -2.93 -6.61
C ILE A 58 -6.16 -3.96 -7.68
N GLU A 59 -7.47 -4.03 -7.99
CA GLU A 59 -7.96 -4.94 -9.04
C GLU A 59 -7.33 -4.68 -10.39
N GLN A 60 -7.18 -3.41 -10.77
CA GLN A 60 -6.60 -3.02 -12.06
C GLN A 60 -5.16 -3.50 -12.17
N GLU A 61 -4.35 -3.32 -11.12
CA GLU A 61 -2.96 -3.75 -11.10
C GLU A 61 -2.83 -5.29 -11.11
N LEU A 62 -3.67 -6.00 -10.34
CA LEU A 62 -3.69 -7.47 -10.36
C LEU A 62 -4.10 -8.02 -11.72
N LYS A 63 -5.10 -7.40 -12.38
CA LYS A 63 -5.54 -7.76 -13.75
C LYS A 63 -4.43 -7.54 -14.77
N ALA A 64 -3.72 -6.41 -14.69
CA ALA A 64 -2.61 -6.09 -15.59
C ALA A 64 -1.48 -7.13 -15.51
N GLU A 65 -1.22 -7.70 -14.33
CA GLU A 65 -0.23 -8.76 -14.10
C GLU A 65 -0.82 -10.17 -14.23
N ASN A 66 -2.08 -10.33 -14.71
CA ASN A 66 -2.79 -11.62 -14.88
C ASN A 66 -2.88 -12.45 -13.58
N ILE A 67 -2.99 -11.80 -12.42
CA ILE A 67 -3.13 -12.45 -11.12
C ILE A 67 -4.60 -12.71 -10.85
N PRO A 68 -5.06 -13.95 -10.65
CA PRO A 68 -6.44 -14.24 -10.28
C PRO A 68 -6.71 -13.76 -8.84
N PHE A 69 -7.86 -13.14 -8.63
CA PHE A 69 -8.25 -12.66 -7.30
C PHE A 69 -9.76 -12.79 -7.08
N ILE A 70 -10.14 -12.70 -5.81
CA ILE A 70 -11.53 -12.60 -5.32
C ILE A 70 -11.59 -11.56 -4.19
N GLY A 71 -12.77 -11.15 -3.80
CA GLY A 71 -12.94 -10.08 -2.79
C GLY A 71 -13.09 -8.71 -3.43
N ALA A 72 -12.27 -7.76 -2.99
CA ALA A 72 -12.20 -6.40 -3.52
C ALA A 72 -13.58 -5.73 -3.68
N THR A 73 -13.95 -5.36 -4.93
CA THR A 73 -15.20 -4.63 -5.21
C THR A 73 -16.38 -5.55 -5.53
N ASP A 74 -16.21 -6.86 -5.52
CA ASP A 74 -17.30 -7.81 -5.79
C ASP A 74 -18.43 -7.65 -4.77
N PRO A 75 -19.68 -7.36 -5.22
CA PRO A 75 -20.84 -7.19 -4.36
C PRO A 75 -21.12 -8.37 -3.42
N PHE A 76 -20.71 -9.58 -3.79
CA PHE A 76 -20.84 -10.76 -2.93
C PHE A 76 -20.15 -10.57 -1.57
N TYR A 77 -19.03 -9.86 -1.53
CA TYR A 77 -18.28 -9.59 -0.30
C TYR A 77 -18.62 -8.24 0.37
N ARG A 78 -19.46 -7.40 -0.29
CA ARG A 78 -19.88 -6.08 0.24
C ARG A 78 -21.25 -6.18 0.91
N ARG A 79 -21.41 -7.11 1.83
CA ARG A 79 -22.64 -7.38 2.56
C ARG A 79 -22.36 -7.77 4.01
N ASP A 80 -23.39 -7.78 4.82
CA ASP A 80 -23.31 -8.29 6.19
C ASP A 80 -23.09 -9.80 6.19
N ILE A 81 -22.41 -10.29 7.24
CA ILE A 81 -22.27 -11.73 7.50
C ILE A 81 -23.59 -12.31 7.99
N THR A 82 -23.93 -13.51 7.54
CA THR A 82 -25.16 -14.21 7.93
C THR A 82 -24.88 -15.42 8.82
N PRO A 83 -25.89 -15.95 9.57
CA PRO A 83 -25.73 -17.20 10.32
C PRO A 83 -25.28 -18.39 9.45
N GLU A 84 -25.69 -18.42 8.20
CA GLU A 84 -25.25 -19.45 7.23
C GLU A 84 -23.75 -19.31 6.92
N ASP A 85 -23.25 -18.08 6.76
CA ASP A 85 -21.82 -17.85 6.50
C ASP A 85 -20.95 -18.39 7.64
N TYR A 86 -21.35 -18.21 8.91
CA TYR A 86 -20.61 -18.78 10.04
C TYR A 86 -20.52 -20.31 9.93
N SER A 87 -21.63 -20.96 9.61
CA SER A 87 -21.68 -22.42 9.46
C SER A 87 -20.78 -22.89 8.31
N ARG A 88 -20.84 -22.21 7.17
CA ARG A 88 -20.03 -22.50 5.97
C ARG A 88 -18.54 -22.27 6.20
N ILE A 89 -18.17 -21.15 6.85
CA ILE A 89 -16.78 -20.85 7.21
C ILE A 89 -16.24 -21.94 8.15
N THR A 90 -17.01 -22.31 9.18
CA THR A 90 -16.64 -23.35 10.15
C THR A 90 -16.44 -24.71 9.48
N ALA A 91 -17.33 -25.06 8.55
CA ALA A 91 -17.24 -26.30 7.77
C ALA A 91 -16.09 -26.28 6.73
N GLY A 92 -15.54 -25.12 6.46
CA GLY A 92 -14.52 -24.96 5.44
C GLY A 92 -15.03 -25.09 4.02
N ASP A 93 -16.27 -24.68 3.78
CA ASP A 93 -16.95 -24.74 2.49
C ASP A 93 -16.11 -24.06 1.40
N PRO A 94 -15.66 -24.79 0.36
CA PRO A 94 -14.79 -24.24 -0.69
C PRO A 94 -15.48 -23.19 -1.56
N SER A 95 -16.81 -23.10 -1.54
CA SER A 95 -17.53 -22.05 -2.27
C SER A 95 -17.49 -20.69 -1.56
N LEU A 96 -17.06 -20.66 -0.28
CA LEU A 96 -16.86 -19.44 0.50
C LEU A 96 -15.39 -19.26 0.90
N LEU A 97 -14.69 -20.35 1.17
CA LEU A 97 -13.25 -20.40 1.48
C LEU A 97 -12.49 -21.14 0.36
N ASP A 98 -12.34 -20.47 -0.77
CA ASP A 98 -11.69 -20.99 -1.97
C ASP A 98 -10.30 -21.55 -1.65
N PRO A 99 -10.04 -22.84 -1.88
CA PRO A 99 -8.76 -23.48 -1.55
C PRO A 99 -7.58 -22.99 -2.39
N GLU A 100 -7.82 -22.33 -3.53
CA GLU A 100 -6.79 -21.76 -4.39
C GLU A 100 -6.21 -20.45 -3.87
N VAL A 101 -6.79 -19.88 -2.82
CA VAL A 101 -6.27 -18.64 -2.21
C VAL A 101 -4.96 -18.92 -1.48
N GLY A 102 -3.87 -18.32 -1.99
CA GLY A 102 -2.53 -18.44 -1.44
C GLY A 102 -2.01 -17.16 -0.77
N ALA A 103 -2.68 -16.03 -1.00
CA ALA A 103 -2.33 -14.76 -0.36
C ALA A 103 -3.58 -13.94 -0.03
N VAL A 104 -3.52 -13.17 1.05
CA VAL A 104 -4.46 -12.11 1.41
C VAL A 104 -3.74 -10.79 1.23
N LEU A 105 -4.25 -9.93 0.35
CA LEU A 105 -3.71 -8.59 0.10
C LEU A 105 -4.66 -7.54 0.68
N VAL A 106 -4.15 -6.76 1.62
CA VAL A 106 -4.89 -5.68 2.30
C VAL A 106 -4.41 -4.33 1.78
N GLY A 107 -5.35 -3.50 1.37
CA GLY A 107 -5.15 -2.10 1.04
C GLY A 107 -6.28 -1.24 1.61
N LEU A 108 -6.46 -0.05 1.07
CA LEU A 108 -7.58 0.81 1.44
C LEU A 108 -8.89 0.21 0.91
N ASP A 109 -9.82 -0.06 1.82
CA ASP A 109 -11.14 -0.64 1.51
C ASP A 109 -12.23 0.18 2.20
N PHE A 110 -12.96 0.99 1.43
CA PHE A 110 -14.06 1.82 1.96
C PHE A 110 -15.31 1.00 2.30
N HIS A 111 -15.33 -0.28 1.92
CA HIS A 111 -16.45 -1.20 2.15
C HIS A 111 -16.02 -2.38 3.03
N ILE A 112 -15.01 -2.17 3.87
CA ILE A 112 -14.57 -3.18 4.83
C ILE A 112 -15.74 -3.58 5.74
N ASN A 113 -15.91 -4.87 5.97
CA ASN A 113 -16.98 -5.40 6.78
C ASN A 113 -16.54 -6.68 7.51
N TYR A 114 -17.40 -7.19 8.39
CA TYR A 114 -17.09 -8.34 9.21
C TYR A 114 -16.89 -9.63 8.40
N LEU A 115 -17.64 -9.81 7.30
CA LEU A 115 -17.48 -10.97 6.41
C LEU A 115 -16.08 -10.99 5.78
N LYS A 116 -15.63 -9.86 5.20
CA LYS A 116 -14.30 -9.75 4.60
C LYS A 116 -13.19 -10.03 5.62
N ILE A 117 -13.29 -9.45 6.82
CA ILE A 117 -12.29 -9.68 7.88
C ILE A 117 -12.27 -11.15 8.30
N SER A 118 -13.45 -11.78 8.46
CA SER A 118 -13.56 -13.20 8.83
C SER A 118 -12.93 -14.11 7.77
N LEU A 119 -13.24 -13.90 6.50
CA LEU A 119 -12.66 -14.68 5.41
C LEU A 119 -11.13 -14.51 5.33
N ALA A 120 -10.63 -13.26 5.39
CA ALA A 120 -9.20 -12.98 5.39
C ALA A 120 -8.47 -13.70 6.53
N TYR A 121 -9.03 -13.63 7.75
CA TYR A 121 -8.48 -14.35 8.90
C TYR A 121 -8.40 -15.85 8.66
N HIS A 122 -9.47 -16.46 8.15
CA HIS A 122 -9.48 -17.91 7.88
C HIS A 122 -8.54 -18.31 6.74
N TYR A 123 -8.37 -17.51 5.70
CA TYR A 123 -7.37 -17.76 4.67
C TYR A 123 -5.94 -17.74 5.24
N ILE A 124 -5.61 -16.71 6.04
CA ILE A 124 -4.28 -16.62 6.66
C ILE A 124 -4.04 -17.80 7.61
N ARG A 125 -5.04 -18.17 8.42
CA ARG A 125 -4.95 -19.36 9.31
C ARG A 125 -4.76 -20.67 8.55
N ARG A 126 -5.14 -20.74 7.28
CA ARG A 126 -4.93 -21.87 6.38
C ARG A 126 -3.63 -21.79 5.58
N GLY A 127 -2.77 -20.85 5.92
CA GLY A 127 -1.44 -20.68 5.34
C GLY A 127 -1.36 -19.74 4.15
N ALA A 128 -2.40 -18.94 3.86
CA ALA A 128 -2.28 -17.85 2.92
C ALA A 128 -1.33 -16.77 3.48
N LEU A 129 -0.50 -16.19 2.62
CA LEU A 129 0.41 -15.11 3.01
C LEU A 129 -0.36 -13.85 3.35
N PHE A 130 0.09 -13.14 4.38
CA PHE A 130 -0.51 -11.89 4.81
C PHE A 130 0.29 -10.70 4.26
N LEU A 131 -0.26 -10.01 3.28
CA LEU A 131 0.36 -8.92 2.53
C LEU A 131 -0.46 -7.64 2.71
N ALA A 132 0.20 -6.47 2.63
CA ALA A 132 -0.45 -5.16 2.60
C ALA A 132 0.18 -4.27 1.53
N THR A 133 -0.63 -3.49 0.84
CA THR A 133 -0.12 -2.50 -0.13
C THR A 133 0.70 -1.42 0.56
N ASN A 134 0.24 -0.96 1.72
CA ASN A 134 0.96 -0.04 2.61
C ASN A 134 0.41 -0.15 4.04
N ILE A 135 1.10 0.46 4.99
CA ILE A 135 0.77 0.45 6.43
C ILE A 135 0.45 1.85 6.97
N ASP A 136 0.11 2.80 6.10
CA ASP A 136 -0.22 4.16 6.50
C ASP A 136 -1.43 4.16 7.45
N SER A 137 -1.26 4.73 8.63
CA SER A 137 -2.32 4.79 9.66
C SER A 137 -3.43 5.77 9.28
N THR A 138 -3.08 6.83 8.55
CA THR A 138 -4.00 7.91 8.19
C THR A 138 -3.95 8.24 6.71
N LEU A 139 -5.10 8.68 6.20
CA LEU A 139 -5.29 9.22 4.86
C LEU A 139 -5.71 10.70 4.98
N PRO A 140 -4.88 11.66 4.56
CA PRO A 140 -5.29 13.08 4.50
C PRO A 140 -6.34 13.27 3.40
N ASN A 141 -7.46 13.89 3.76
CA ASN A 141 -8.51 14.24 2.80
C ASN A 141 -9.30 15.48 3.27
N ALA A 142 -9.52 16.44 2.38
CA ALA A 142 -10.33 17.63 2.61
C ALA A 142 -9.99 18.39 3.91
N GLY A 143 -8.71 18.47 4.28
CA GLY A 143 -8.24 19.16 5.48
C GLY A 143 -8.41 18.40 6.80
N SER A 144 -8.79 17.12 6.75
CA SER A 144 -8.90 16.21 7.89
C SER A 144 -8.13 14.92 7.67
N LEU A 145 -8.01 14.09 8.70
CA LEU A 145 -7.41 12.77 8.64
C LEU A 145 -8.48 11.68 8.73
N PHE A 146 -8.38 10.71 7.85
CA PHE A 146 -9.24 9.52 7.80
C PHE A 146 -8.40 8.26 8.00
N PRO A 147 -9.02 7.09 8.30
CA PRO A 147 -8.29 5.83 8.39
C PRO A 147 -7.55 5.50 7.09
N GLY A 148 -6.25 5.27 7.18
CA GLY A 148 -5.42 4.83 6.06
C GLY A 148 -5.51 3.31 5.83
N ALA A 149 -4.85 2.81 4.79
CA ALA A 149 -4.83 1.39 4.44
C ALA A 149 -4.29 0.50 5.56
N GLY A 150 -3.32 1.01 6.35
CA GLY A 150 -2.78 0.28 7.49
C GLY A 150 -3.82 -0.07 8.55
N THR A 151 -4.84 0.79 8.76
CA THR A 151 -5.90 0.52 9.75
C THR A 151 -6.78 -0.67 9.37
N ILE A 152 -6.89 -1.01 8.08
CA ILE A 152 -7.66 -2.17 7.60
C ILE A 152 -6.99 -3.49 8.03
N SER A 153 -5.68 -3.52 8.16
CA SER A 153 -4.92 -4.71 8.59
C SER A 153 -4.91 -4.93 10.11
N VAL A 154 -5.24 -3.90 10.91
CA VAL A 154 -5.14 -3.96 12.38
C VAL A 154 -6.01 -5.05 13.00
N PRO A 155 -7.29 -5.25 12.64
CA PRO A 155 -8.11 -6.34 13.19
C PRO A 155 -7.47 -7.71 12.94
N LEU A 156 -6.94 -7.94 11.73
CA LEU A 156 -6.27 -9.20 11.39
C LEU A 156 -4.99 -9.39 12.22
N THR A 157 -4.15 -8.35 12.30
CA THR A 157 -2.94 -8.38 13.13
C THR A 157 -3.27 -8.72 14.58
N HIS A 158 -4.32 -8.12 15.14
CA HIS A 158 -4.77 -8.41 16.51
C HIS A 158 -5.23 -9.86 16.68
N MET A 159 -6.06 -10.36 15.78
CA MET A 159 -6.58 -11.73 15.80
C MET A 159 -5.48 -12.79 15.59
N LEU A 160 -4.39 -12.43 14.90
CA LEU A 160 -3.24 -13.29 14.61
C LEU A 160 -2.13 -13.19 15.67
N GLY A 161 -2.43 -12.64 16.87
CA GLY A 161 -1.46 -12.56 17.96
C GLY A 161 -0.32 -11.57 17.73
N GLY A 162 -0.55 -10.54 16.93
CA GLY A 162 0.45 -9.50 16.62
C GLY A 162 1.22 -9.74 15.31
N ALA A 163 0.92 -10.81 14.56
CA ALA A 163 1.54 -11.04 13.26
C ALA A 163 1.15 -9.93 12.28
N LYS A 164 2.15 -9.23 11.75
CA LYS A 164 1.96 -8.10 10.83
C LYS A 164 1.99 -8.58 9.38
N PRO A 165 1.29 -7.88 8.46
CA PRO A 165 1.44 -8.15 7.04
C PRO A 165 2.85 -7.76 6.56
N LEU A 166 3.33 -8.44 5.51
CA LEU A 166 4.44 -7.93 4.71
C LEU A 166 3.94 -6.70 3.94
N SER A 167 4.51 -5.54 4.24
CA SER A 167 4.18 -4.30 3.54
C SER A 167 4.91 -4.25 2.20
N LEU A 168 4.18 -3.94 1.13
CA LEU A 168 4.69 -3.82 -0.23
C LEU A 168 4.73 -2.35 -0.72
N GLY A 169 4.47 -1.42 0.20
CA GLY A 169 4.63 0.03 0.05
C GLY A 169 5.79 0.56 0.88
N LYS A 170 6.07 1.86 0.80
CA LYS A 170 7.06 2.53 1.68
C LYS A 170 6.76 2.23 3.17
N PRO A 171 7.78 1.93 3.99
CA PRO A 171 9.22 1.98 3.74
C PRO A 171 9.83 0.63 3.30
N SER A 172 9.05 -0.32 2.74
CA SER A 172 9.54 -1.68 2.50
C SER A 172 10.66 -1.75 1.46
N LEU A 173 11.62 -2.62 1.71
CA LEU A 173 12.71 -2.92 0.76
C LEU A 173 12.19 -3.64 -0.50
N GLU A 174 11.08 -4.38 -0.39
CA GLU A 174 10.42 -5.03 -1.53
C GLU A 174 9.96 -3.99 -2.57
N MET A 175 9.43 -2.85 -2.12
CA MET A 175 9.10 -1.74 -3.02
C MET A 175 10.35 -1.14 -3.67
N MET A 176 11.44 -0.97 -2.91
CA MET A 176 12.72 -0.47 -3.45
C MET A 176 13.26 -1.40 -4.54
N VAL A 177 13.28 -2.72 -4.27
CA VAL A 177 13.71 -3.73 -5.25
C VAL A 177 12.84 -3.70 -6.51
N ALA A 178 11.52 -3.55 -6.36
CA ALA A 178 10.60 -3.46 -7.48
C ALA A 178 10.84 -2.19 -8.33
N ILE A 179 11.07 -1.03 -7.70
CA ILE A 179 11.40 0.24 -8.38
C ILE A 179 12.73 0.12 -9.12
N GLU A 180 13.77 -0.39 -8.46
CA GLU A 180 15.10 -0.58 -9.06
C GLU A 180 15.06 -1.57 -10.23
N GLY A 181 14.28 -2.63 -10.09
CA GLY A 181 14.07 -3.61 -11.16
C GLY A 181 13.42 -3.00 -12.41
N LYS A 182 12.52 -2.02 -12.25
CA LYS A 182 11.87 -1.31 -13.36
C LYS A 182 12.78 -0.24 -13.97
N PHE A 183 13.38 0.62 -13.15
CA PHE A 183 14.08 1.83 -13.62
C PHE A 183 15.59 1.69 -13.70
N LYS A 184 16.19 0.66 -13.10
CA LYS A 184 17.64 0.36 -13.14
C LYS A 184 18.52 1.57 -12.80
N PHE A 185 18.20 2.29 -11.73
CA PHE A 185 18.93 3.46 -11.28
C PHE A 185 20.01 3.11 -10.25
N ASP A 186 21.00 4.01 -10.09
CA ASP A 186 22.00 3.93 -9.02
C ASP A 186 21.44 4.57 -7.74
N ARG A 187 21.24 3.79 -6.69
CA ARG A 187 20.70 4.23 -5.40
C ARG A 187 21.50 5.39 -4.80
N HIS A 188 22.83 5.37 -4.93
CA HIS A 188 23.70 6.43 -4.40
C HIS A 188 23.55 7.77 -5.11
N ARG A 189 22.95 7.79 -6.30
CA ARG A 189 22.64 8.99 -7.08
C ARG A 189 21.17 9.39 -7.04
N ALA A 190 20.37 8.70 -6.23
CA ALA A 190 18.95 8.96 -6.05
C ALA A 190 18.69 9.59 -4.68
N CYS A 191 17.67 10.44 -4.61
CA CYS A 191 17.21 11.08 -3.39
C CYS A 191 15.73 10.76 -3.18
N MET A 192 15.35 10.41 -1.94
CA MET A 192 13.97 10.35 -1.56
C MET A 192 13.48 11.73 -1.12
N VAL A 193 12.40 12.21 -1.72
CA VAL A 193 11.71 13.43 -1.32
C VAL A 193 10.37 13.06 -0.71
N GLY A 194 10.09 13.53 0.52
CA GLY A 194 8.83 13.20 1.16
C GLY A 194 8.56 14.00 2.43
N ASP A 195 7.35 13.85 2.94
CA ASP A 195 6.82 14.62 4.07
C ASP A 195 6.61 13.78 5.34
N ARG A 196 6.92 12.46 5.28
CA ARG A 196 6.71 11.54 6.41
C ARG A 196 8.00 10.82 6.80
N LEU A 197 8.29 10.86 8.11
CA LEU A 197 9.45 10.19 8.70
C LEU A 197 9.35 8.66 8.62
N ASP A 198 8.19 8.13 9.00
CA ASP A 198 7.95 6.70 9.17
C ASP A 198 7.80 5.93 7.85
N THR A 199 7.55 6.61 6.77
CA THR A 199 7.41 6.01 5.43
C THR A 199 8.46 6.55 4.45
N ASP A 200 8.42 7.84 4.10
CA ASP A 200 9.25 8.39 3.04
C ASP A 200 10.74 8.45 3.43
N ILE A 201 11.03 9.15 4.54
CA ILE A 201 12.42 9.36 4.96
C ILE A 201 13.07 8.02 5.30
N ARG A 202 12.34 7.18 6.03
CA ARG A 202 12.77 5.84 6.36
C ARG A 202 13.01 4.99 5.09
N PHE A 203 12.15 5.07 4.07
CA PHE A 203 12.33 4.38 2.81
C PHE A 203 13.61 4.78 2.09
N GLY A 204 13.95 6.09 2.10
CA GLY A 204 15.20 6.58 1.54
C GLY A 204 16.43 6.06 2.28
N ILE A 205 16.39 6.12 3.62
CA ILE A 205 17.52 5.69 4.48
C ILE A 205 17.71 4.18 4.41
N GLU A 206 16.66 3.38 4.68
CA GLU A 206 16.73 1.91 4.68
C GLU A 206 16.93 1.34 3.28
N GLY A 207 16.43 2.04 2.24
CA GLY A 207 16.65 1.70 0.84
C GLY A 207 18.06 1.99 0.33
N GLY A 208 18.90 2.66 1.14
CA GLY A 208 20.29 3.00 0.76
C GLY A 208 20.40 4.05 -0.33
N LEU A 209 19.46 5.00 -0.39
CA LEU A 209 19.54 6.12 -1.32
C LEU A 209 20.63 7.11 -0.92
N GLY A 210 21.18 7.84 -1.89
CA GLY A 210 22.25 8.82 -1.67
C GLY A 210 21.84 10.03 -0.84
N GLY A 211 20.53 10.26 -0.67
CA GLY A 211 20.02 11.35 0.17
C GLY A 211 18.53 11.23 0.49
N THR A 212 18.12 12.03 1.49
CA THR A 212 16.71 12.24 1.84
C THR A 212 16.43 13.72 2.04
N LEU A 213 15.36 14.21 1.41
CA LEU A 213 14.87 15.58 1.52
C LEU A 213 13.48 15.58 2.14
N GLY A 214 13.34 16.18 3.33
CA GLY A 214 12.05 16.44 3.95
C GLY A 214 11.38 17.68 3.35
N VAL A 215 10.06 17.67 3.19
CA VAL A 215 9.27 18.85 2.79
C VAL A 215 8.17 19.09 3.81
N LEU A 216 8.03 20.37 4.26
CA LEU A 216 7.07 20.75 5.31
C LEU A 216 5.66 21.01 4.78
N THR A 217 5.39 20.65 3.53
CA THR A 217 4.07 20.84 2.90
C THR A 217 3.05 19.75 3.23
N GLY A 218 3.43 18.72 3.99
CA GLY A 218 2.61 17.53 4.25
C GLY A 218 2.33 17.23 5.71
N VAL A 219 2.71 16.04 6.17
CA VAL A 219 2.30 15.48 7.47
C VAL A 219 3.22 15.92 8.61
N CYS A 220 4.54 15.77 8.46
CA CYS A 220 5.50 16.12 9.51
C CYS A 220 5.77 17.62 9.56
N SER A 221 5.87 18.13 10.77
CA SER A 221 6.30 19.50 11.07
C SER A 221 7.84 19.59 11.13
N ARG A 222 8.36 20.81 11.25
CA ARG A 222 9.80 21.07 11.50
C ARG A 222 10.26 20.39 12.78
N ASP A 223 9.49 20.54 13.87
CA ASP A 223 9.82 19.96 15.17
C ASP A 223 9.89 18.43 15.09
N ASP A 224 9.02 17.80 14.30
CA ASP A 224 9.05 16.35 14.06
C ASP A 224 10.36 15.93 13.37
N PHE A 225 10.81 16.66 12.34
CA PHE A 225 12.06 16.38 11.65
C PHE A 225 13.28 16.59 12.56
N GLU A 226 13.30 17.66 13.35
CA GLU A 226 14.42 17.99 14.23
C GLU A 226 14.53 17.03 15.44
N ALA A 227 13.39 16.52 15.95
CA ALA A 227 13.36 15.59 17.06
C ALA A 227 13.52 14.12 16.64
N ALA A 228 13.53 13.82 15.34
CA ALA A 228 13.54 12.45 14.83
C ALA A 228 14.84 11.72 15.14
N THR A 229 14.75 10.43 15.49
CA THR A 229 15.93 9.54 15.61
C THR A 229 16.59 9.28 14.23
N LEU A 230 15.81 9.29 13.17
CA LEU A 230 16.23 9.16 11.77
C LEU A 230 15.71 10.38 11.00
N PRO A 231 16.35 11.56 11.11
CA PRO A 231 15.92 12.75 10.40
C PRO A 231 16.24 12.67 8.92
N PRO A 232 15.58 13.47 8.05
CA PRO A 232 16.03 13.67 6.69
C PRO A 232 17.41 14.32 6.69
N MET A 233 18.20 14.08 5.64
CA MET A 233 19.52 14.70 5.47
C MET A 233 19.40 16.23 5.38
N VAL A 234 18.38 16.72 4.71
CA VAL A 234 18.01 18.13 4.58
C VAL A 234 16.49 18.25 4.58
N TYR A 235 15.93 19.38 5.01
CA TYR A 235 14.53 19.70 4.80
C TYR A 235 14.34 21.13 4.33
N VAL A 236 13.23 21.37 3.63
CA VAL A 236 12.82 22.68 3.10
C VAL A 236 11.33 22.90 3.38
N ASP A 237 10.88 24.16 3.39
CA ASP A 237 9.46 24.46 3.59
C ASP A 237 8.64 23.91 2.41
N THR A 238 9.13 24.15 1.18
CA THR A 238 8.49 23.61 -0.05
C THR A 238 9.56 23.09 -1.02
N LEU A 239 9.16 22.24 -1.95
CA LEU A 239 10.08 21.80 -3.02
C LEU A 239 10.53 22.95 -3.93
N SER A 240 9.75 24.05 -4.00
CA SER A 240 10.08 25.26 -4.77
C SER A 240 11.30 25.97 -4.24
N ASP A 241 11.64 25.85 -2.96
CA ASP A 241 12.79 26.51 -2.33
C ASP A 241 14.12 26.05 -2.93
N LEU A 242 14.13 24.87 -3.58
CA LEU A 242 15.30 24.39 -4.33
C LEU A 242 15.58 25.21 -5.60
N LEU A 243 14.59 25.98 -6.08
CA LEU A 243 14.74 26.83 -7.27
C LEU A 243 15.31 28.21 -6.94
N GLU A 244 15.22 28.64 -5.67
CA GLU A 244 15.65 29.98 -5.24
C GLU A 244 17.14 30.10 -4.97
N GLY A 245 17.89 29.01 -5.03
CA GLY A 245 19.34 28.96 -4.77
C GLY A 245 20.19 28.54 -5.97
N ALA A 246 19.61 28.45 -7.18
CA ALA A 246 20.33 28.03 -8.39
C ALA A 246 20.78 29.22 -9.26
#